data_fbc88bfa7f26e01a4b06ce7b430707a1
#
_entry.id   fbc88bfa7f26e01a4b06ce7b430707a1
#
_cell.length_a   1.000
_cell.length_b   1.000
_cell.length_c   1.000
_cell.angle_alpha   90.00
_cell.angle_beta   90.00
_cell.angle_gamma   90.00
#
_symmetry.space_group_name_H-M   'P 1'
#
loop_
_entity.id
_entity.type
_entity.pdbx_description
1 polymer ?
#
loop_
_entity_poly.entity_id
_entity_poly.type
_entity_poly.pdbx_seq_one_letter_code
_entity_poly.pdbx_strand_id
1 'polypeptide(L)'
;MDKSIAINMNLNASSFAKGIKTATSSVENMTESMKDATSSASKMTSVMQGIGGGVAKVGKGLAIAGTAAATAVTALVSKSVGAFADYEQLTGGVETLFGAGGRSVEEYAQSVGKSVSDIQGKYDSLMSAQNAVLENANKAYMTAGMSANEYMDTVTGFSASLISSLGGDTNKAADYANSALVDMSDNANKMGTDMESIKNAYQGFAKQNYTMLDNLKLGYGGTQEEMKRLLSDAEKLTGQRYDISSFADITQAIHAIQTQMDITGTTAKEASTTISGSWGSLKAAFQNVLVGLTTCGDMFDQSLDALINTAVTFGQNIIPAIKGALSGVGYLIEGLAPVIG
;
A
#
# COMPACT_ATOMS: atom_id res chain seq x y z
N MET A 1 -12.54 -8.18 -42.70
CA MET A 1 -11.57 -7.06 -42.57
C MET A 1 -11.05 -7.10 -41.15
N ASP A 2 -9.94 -7.81 -40.95
CA ASP A 2 -9.26 -7.87 -39.66
C ASP A 2 -8.57 -6.55 -39.38
N LYS A 3 -8.98 -5.86 -38.34
CA LYS A 3 -8.21 -4.76 -37.76
C LYS A 3 -7.39 -5.33 -36.62
N SER A 4 -6.23 -5.86 -36.95
CA SER A 4 -5.17 -6.09 -35.96
C SER A 4 -4.72 -4.71 -35.45
N ILE A 5 -5.02 -4.42 -34.20
CA ILE A 5 -4.46 -3.27 -33.48
C ILE A 5 -3.01 -3.66 -33.20
N ALA A 6 -2.08 -3.17 -34.02
CA ALA A 6 -0.67 -3.19 -33.71
C ALA A 6 -0.42 -2.17 -32.60
N ILE A 7 -0.28 -2.63 -31.37
CA ILE A 7 0.27 -1.85 -30.28
C ILE A 7 1.74 -1.65 -30.62
N ASN A 8 2.09 -0.46 -31.11
CA ASN A 8 3.46 -0.03 -31.29
C ASN A 8 4.06 0.22 -29.90
N MET A 9 4.53 -0.84 -29.25
CA MET A 9 5.43 -0.71 -28.11
C MET A 9 6.76 -0.20 -28.62
N ASN A 10 6.90 1.12 -28.67
CA ASN A 10 8.19 1.76 -28.87
C ASN A 10 8.97 1.64 -27.55
N LEU A 11 9.37 0.41 -27.22
CA LEU A 11 10.32 0.13 -26.17
C LEU A 11 11.62 0.81 -26.57
N ASN A 12 11.89 1.97 -25.98
CA ASN A 12 13.19 2.60 -26.11
C ASN A 12 14.21 1.67 -25.43
N ALA A 13 14.75 0.75 -26.22
CA ALA A 13 15.68 -0.29 -25.77
C ALA A 13 16.88 0.29 -25.01
N SER A 14 17.23 1.57 -25.27
CA SER A 14 18.30 2.28 -24.55
C SER A 14 17.86 2.65 -23.13
N SER A 15 16.62 3.07 -22.91
CA SER A 15 16.07 3.38 -21.59
C SER A 15 15.83 2.11 -20.77
N PHE A 16 15.38 1.04 -21.41
CA PHE A 16 15.24 -0.28 -20.80
C PHE A 16 16.61 -0.87 -20.40
N ALA A 17 17.61 -0.79 -21.28
CA ALA A 17 18.98 -1.23 -20.98
C ALA A 17 19.62 -0.38 -19.87
N LYS A 18 19.31 0.94 -19.81
CA LYS A 18 19.77 1.84 -18.75
C LYS A 18 19.09 1.52 -17.41
N GLY A 19 17.79 1.22 -17.42
CA GLY A 19 17.04 0.78 -16.24
C GLY A 19 17.54 -0.57 -15.70
N ILE A 20 17.82 -1.54 -16.59
CA ILE A 20 18.45 -2.82 -16.21
C ILE A 20 19.85 -2.59 -15.62
N LYS A 21 20.66 -1.71 -16.22
CA LYS A 21 21.99 -1.39 -15.71
C LYS A 21 21.93 -0.72 -14.35
N THR A 22 20.99 0.20 -14.14
CA THR A 22 20.74 0.86 -12.84
C THR A 22 20.22 -0.15 -11.80
N ALA A 23 19.29 -1.02 -12.19
CA ALA A 23 18.80 -2.10 -11.33
C ALA A 23 19.93 -3.09 -10.96
N THR A 24 20.80 -3.43 -11.92
CA THR A 24 21.96 -4.31 -11.67
C THR A 24 22.95 -3.64 -10.73
N SER A 25 23.28 -2.35 -10.94
CA SER A 25 24.17 -1.60 -10.03
C SER A 25 23.56 -1.40 -8.65
N SER A 26 22.23 -1.24 -8.55
CA SER A 26 21.53 -1.15 -7.28
C SER A 26 21.47 -2.50 -6.55
N VAL A 27 21.35 -3.60 -7.29
CA VAL A 27 21.46 -4.97 -6.76
C VAL A 27 22.91 -5.25 -6.35
N GLU A 28 23.90 -4.77 -7.08
CA GLU A 28 25.33 -4.87 -6.71
C GLU A 28 25.63 -4.07 -5.43
N ASN A 29 25.14 -2.83 -5.33
CA ASN A 29 25.25 -2.00 -4.13
C ASN A 29 24.49 -2.59 -2.94
N MET A 30 23.32 -3.20 -3.17
CA MET A 30 22.56 -3.95 -2.17
C MET A 30 23.32 -5.23 -1.78
N THR A 31 23.99 -5.87 -2.72
CA THR A 31 24.85 -7.04 -2.48
C THR A 31 26.10 -6.65 -1.69
N GLU A 32 26.70 -5.46 -1.91
CA GLU A 32 27.80 -4.92 -1.10
C GLU A 32 27.32 -4.54 0.31
N SER A 33 26.21 -3.84 0.43
CA SER A 33 25.56 -3.53 1.72
C SER A 33 25.12 -4.80 2.46
N MET A 34 24.68 -5.82 1.73
CA MET A 34 24.43 -7.17 2.29
C MET A 34 25.73 -7.91 2.60
N LYS A 35 26.84 -7.68 1.90
CA LYS A 35 28.17 -8.21 2.28
C LYS A 35 28.67 -7.57 3.56
N ASP A 36 28.45 -6.28 3.78
CA ASP A 36 28.80 -5.60 5.02
C ASP A 36 27.86 -6.03 6.16
N ALA A 37 26.58 -6.23 5.90
CA ALA A 37 25.65 -6.91 6.82
C ALA A 37 26.02 -8.39 6.99
N THR A 38 26.53 -9.06 5.95
CA THR A 38 26.99 -10.46 5.99
C THR A 38 28.36 -10.59 6.65
N SER A 39 29.24 -9.57 6.64
CA SER A 39 30.46 -9.55 7.46
C SER A 39 30.11 -9.43 8.95
N SER A 40 29.06 -8.71 9.29
CA SER A 40 28.44 -8.75 10.63
C SER A 40 27.67 -10.05 10.88
N ALA A 41 27.05 -10.65 9.86
CA ALA A 41 26.39 -11.95 9.89
C ALA A 41 27.38 -13.13 9.76
N SER A 42 28.58 -12.98 9.20
CA SER A 42 29.61 -14.05 9.22
C SER A 42 30.19 -14.27 10.59
N LYS A 43 30.24 -13.24 11.45
CA LYS A 43 30.42 -13.43 12.90
C LYS A 43 29.23 -14.15 13.54
N MET A 44 28.03 -14.01 12.98
CA MET A 44 26.81 -14.72 13.38
C MET A 44 26.75 -16.12 12.76
N THR A 45 27.31 -16.35 11.57
CA THR A 45 27.38 -17.65 10.89
C THR A 45 28.36 -18.58 11.58
N SER A 46 29.42 -18.08 12.18
CA SER A 46 30.33 -18.91 13.02
C SER A 46 29.64 -19.37 14.32
N VAL A 47 28.65 -18.63 14.81
CA VAL A 47 27.79 -19.06 15.94
C VAL A 47 26.69 -20.01 15.47
N MET A 48 26.18 -19.88 14.23
CA MET A 48 25.14 -20.72 13.64
C MET A 48 25.68 -22.03 13.00
N GLN A 49 26.96 -22.16 12.72
CA GLN A 49 27.57 -23.42 12.30
C GLN A 49 27.56 -24.51 13.37
N GLY A 50 27.32 -24.11 14.64
CA GLY A 50 27.05 -25.06 15.74
C GLY A 50 25.62 -25.61 15.76
N ILE A 51 24.68 -25.02 15.03
CA ILE A 51 23.25 -25.42 15.00
C ILE A 51 22.88 -25.90 13.60
N GLY A 52 23.29 -27.14 13.29
CA GLY A 52 22.80 -28.01 12.21
C GLY A 52 22.21 -27.44 10.92
N GLY A 53 22.92 -27.59 9.82
CA GLY A 53 22.47 -28.05 8.50
C GLY A 53 21.35 -27.36 7.72
N GLY A 54 20.55 -26.45 8.29
CA GLY A 54 19.36 -25.87 7.64
C GLY A 54 19.60 -24.58 6.84
N VAL A 55 20.53 -23.76 7.26
CA VAL A 55 20.81 -22.42 6.69
C VAL A 55 21.77 -22.47 5.51
N ALA A 56 22.55 -23.54 5.37
CA ALA A 56 23.46 -23.75 4.22
C ALA A 56 22.74 -23.91 2.87
N LYS A 57 21.43 -24.16 2.86
CA LYS A 57 20.63 -24.24 1.62
C LYS A 57 20.24 -22.88 1.05
N VAL A 58 20.15 -21.85 1.86
CA VAL A 58 19.78 -20.49 1.40
C VAL A 58 21.01 -19.79 0.78
N GLY A 59 22.21 -19.95 1.35
CA GLY A 59 23.46 -19.37 0.80
C GLY A 59 23.96 -20.03 -0.48
N LYS A 60 23.64 -21.33 -0.70
CA LYS A 60 23.99 -22.05 -1.94
C LYS A 60 23.02 -21.80 -3.08
N GLY A 61 21.78 -21.36 -2.80
CA GLY A 61 20.78 -21.02 -3.81
C GLY A 61 21.13 -19.79 -4.65
N LEU A 62 21.96 -18.90 -4.14
CA LEU A 62 22.45 -17.71 -4.86
C LEU A 62 23.69 -17.95 -5.75
N ALA A 63 24.37 -19.09 -5.58
CA ALA A 63 25.60 -19.41 -6.33
C ALA A 63 25.38 -20.35 -7.53
N ILE A 64 24.14 -20.81 -7.80
CA ILE A 64 23.79 -21.64 -8.96
C ILE A 64 23.09 -20.75 -9.99
N ALA A 65 23.81 -19.83 -10.60
CA ALA A 65 23.22 -18.68 -11.27
C ALA A 65 23.46 -18.62 -12.79
N GLY A 66 23.44 -19.74 -13.49
CA GLY A 66 23.44 -19.69 -14.97
C GLY A 66 22.02 -19.71 -15.57
N THR A 67 21.20 -20.68 -15.20
CA THR A 67 19.83 -20.85 -15.72
C THR A 67 18.76 -20.33 -14.76
N ALA A 68 18.98 -20.42 -13.45
CA ALA A 68 18.05 -19.90 -12.44
C ALA A 68 17.95 -18.36 -12.47
N ALA A 69 19.03 -17.65 -12.81
CA ALA A 69 19.01 -16.19 -12.94
C ALA A 69 18.15 -15.74 -14.14
N ALA A 70 18.25 -16.41 -15.27
CA ALA A 70 17.41 -16.10 -16.45
C ALA A 70 15.92 -16.32 -16.15
N THR A 71 15.58 -17.40 -15.45
CA THR A 71 14.18 -17.68 -15.05
C THR A 71 13.66 -16.66 -14.03
N ALA A 72 14.51 -16.24 -13.06
CA ALA A 72 14.15 -15.23 -12.07
C ALA A 72 13.95 -13.85 -12.72
N VAL A 73 14.80 -13.45 -13.65
CA VAL A 73 14.67 -12.21 -14.41
C VAL A 73 13.40 -12.21 -15.25
N THR A 74 13.11 -13.33 -15.96
CA THR A 74 11.88 -13.45 -16.74
C THR A 74 10.64 -13.35 -15.86
N ALA A 75 10.64 -14.00 -14.70
CA ALA A 75 9.53 -13.92 -13.76
C ALA A 75 9.36 -12.51 -13.17
N LEU A 76 10.47 -11.82 -12.87
CA LEU A 76 10.44 -10.44 -12.40
C LEU A 76 9.87 -9.50 -13.46
N VAL A 77 10.35 -9.60 -14.70
CA VAL A 77 9.85 -8.80 -15.83
C VAL A 77 8.35 -9.05 -16.06
N SER A 78 7.92 -10.31 -16.05
CA SER A 78 6.49 -10.65 -16.21
C SER A 78 5.62 -10.05 -15.10
N LYS A 79 6.08 -10.14 -13.85
CA LYS A 79 5.37 -9.53 -12.71
C LYS A 79 5.34 -8.02 -12.79
N SER A 80 6.44 -7.39 -13.22
CA SER A 80 6.51 -5.93 -13.38
C SER A 80 5.58 -5.43 -14.47
N VAL A 81 5.52 -6.14 -15.62
CA VAL A 81 4.58 -5.79 -16.71
C VAL A 81 3.13 -5.93 -16.24
N GLY A 82 2.79 -7.00 -15.50
CA GLY A 82 1.46 -7.17 -14.93
C GLY A 82 1.11 -6.06 -13.93
N ALA A 83 2.00 -5.81 -12.97
CA ALA A 83 1.80 -4.75 -11.97
C ALA A 83 1.66 -3.36 -12.59
N PHE A 84 2.38 -3.09 -13.69
CA PHE A 84 2.27 -1.84 -14.42
C PHE A 84 0.98 -1.73 -15.23
N ALA A 85 0.53 -2.81 -15.87
CA ALA A 85 -0.76 -2.83 -16.57
C ALA A 85 -1.93 -2.55 -15.61
N ASP A 86 -1.89 -3.15 -14.40
CA ASP A 86 -2.86 -2.85 -13.34
C ASP A 86 -2.76 -1.38 -12.91
N TYR A 87 -1.53 -0.85 -12.75
CA TYR A 87 -1.28 0.55 -12.40
C TYR A 87 -1.86 1.52 -13.43
N GLU A 88 -1.64 1.28 -14.74
CA GLU A 88 -2.21 2.11 -15.81
C GLU A 88 -3.74 2.11 -15.77
N GLN A 89 -4.36 0.94 -15.60
CA GLN A 89 -5.81 0.83 -15.50
C GLN A 89 -6.35 1.58 -14.28
N LEU A 90 -5.72 1.43 -13.12
CA LEU A 90 -6.15 2.07 -11.87
C LEU A 90 -5.92 3.58 -11.91
N THR A 91 -4.82 4.04 -12.50
CA THR A 91 -4.56 5.46 -12.74
C THR A 91 -5.65 6.06 -13.63
N GLY A 92 -6.04 5.38 -14.72
CA GLY A 92 -7.16 5.80 -15.55
C GLY A 92 -8.49 5.90 -14.78
N GLY A 93 -8.71 5.02 -13.81
CA GLY A 93 -9.84 5.09 -12.87
C GLY A 93 -9.79 6.35 -11.99
N VAL A 94 -8.61 6.65 -11.42
CA VAL A 94 -8.38 7.86 -10.62
C VAL A 94 -8.57 9.12 -11.46
N GLU A 95 -8.01 9.17 -12.67
CA GLU A 95 -8.17 10.27 -13.63
C GLU A 95 -9.63 10.54 -13.99
N THR A 96 -10.41 9.47 -14.14
CA THR A 96 -11.83 9.56 -14.46
C THR A 96 -12.66 10.09 -13.29
N LEU A 97 -12.38 9.67 -12.07
CA LEU A 97 -13.17 10.02 -10.88
C LEU A 97 -12.75 11.37 -10.29
N PHE A 98 -11.46 11.63 -10.16
CA PHE A 98 -10.93 12.79 -9.48
C PHE A 98 -10.40 13.88 -10.42
N GLY A 99 -9.98 13.48 -11.62
CA GLY A 99 -9.33 14.33 -12.61
C GLY A 99 -10.23 14.75 -13.77
N ALA A 100 -9.58 15.12 -14.86
CA ALA A 100 -10.23 15.50 -16.12
C ALA A 100 -10.42 14.31 -17.07
N GLY A 101 -10.25 13.08 -16.64
CA GLY A 101 -10.33 11.86 -17.45
C GLY A 101 -9.18 11.75 -18.46
N GLY A 102 -7.98 12.10 -18.07
CA GLY A 102 -6.77 12.06 -18.90
C GLY A 102 -6.72 13.12 -20.01
N ARG A 103 -7.64 14.09 -20.01
CA ARG A 103 -7.74 15.14 -21.06
C ARG A 103 -6.83 16.32 -20.73
N SER A 104 -6.30 16.97 -21.79
CA SER A 104 -5.71 18.29 -21.66
C SER A 104 -6.76 19.35 -21.29
N VAL A 105 -6.34 20.54 -20.86
CA VAL A 105 -7.26 21.63 -20.52
C VAL A 105 -8.13 22.03 -21.72
N GLU A 106 -7.57 22.02 -22.93
CA GLU A 106 -8.26 22.32 -24.17
C GLU A 106 -9.32 21.27 -24.51
N GLU A 107 -8.97 19.99 -24.41
CA GLU A 107 -9.91 18.87 -24.63
C GLU A 107 -11.02 18.84 -23.59
N TYR A 108 -10.68 19.14 -22.33
CA TYR A 108 -11.66 19.24 -21.26
C TYR A 108 -12.62 20.43 -21.50
N ALA A 109 -12.09 21.60 -21.85
CA ALA A 109 -12.89 22.79 -22.20
C ALA A 109 -13.87 22.48 -23.33
N GLN A 110 -13.39 21.84 -24.40
CA GLN A 110 -14.22 21.42 -25.53
C GLN A 110 -15.31 20.42 -25.10
N SER A 111 -14.99 19.46 -24.25
CA SER A 111 -15.93 18.43 -23.77
C SER A 111 -17.08 19.00 -22.95
N VAL A 112 -16.86 20.13 -22.25
CA VAL A 112 -17.89 20.82 -21.46
C VAL A 112 -18.48 22.04 -22.14
N GLY A 113 -18.08 22.33 -23.40
CA GLY A 113 -18.63 23.43 -24.21
C GLY A 113 -18.29 24.82 -23.68
N LYS A 114 -17.10 24.99 -23.08
CA LYS A 114 -16.63 26.25 -22.48
C LYS A 114 -15.29 26.68 -23.04
N SER A 115 -14.91 27.93 -22.83
CA SER A 115 -13.54 28.39 -23.13
C SER A 115 -12.56 27.88 -22.07
N VAL A 116 -11.27 27.78 -22.44
CA VAL A 116 -10.20 27.40 -21.50
C VAL A 116 -10.15 28.36 -20.32
N SER A 117 -10.30 29.67 -20.57
CA SER A 117 -10.29 30.68 -19.49
C SER A 117 -11.41 30.51 -18.47
N ASP A 118 -12.57 30.00 -18.89
CA ASP A 118 -13.73 29.81 -18.01
C ASP A 118 -13.63 28.56 -17.14
N ILE A 119 -12.80 27.58 -17.56
CA ILE A 119 -12.71 26.31 -16.85
C ILE A 119 -11.34 26.07 -16.20
N GLN A 120 -10.34 26.92 -16.42
CA GLN A 120 -8.97 26.71 -15.93
C GLN A 120 -8.96 26.38 -14.44
N GLY A 121 -9.63 27.21 -13.62
CA GLY A 121 -9.66 26.96 -12.16
C GLY A 121 -10.34 25.63 -11.78
N LYS A 122 -11.37 25.20 -12.55
CA LYS A 122 -11.99 23.89 -12.32
C LYS A 122 -11.06 22.76 -12.75
N TYR A 123 -10.36 22.91 -13.87
CA TYR A 123 -9.38 21.94 -14.36
C TYR A 123 -8.23 21.78 -13.36
N ASP A 124 -7.67 22.88 -12.89
CA ASP A 124 -6.59 22.87 -11.88
C ASP A 124 -7.04 22.18 -10.58
N SER A 125 -8.27 22.42 -10.16
CA SER A 125 -8.86 21.76 -8.99
C SER A 125 -9.00 20.24 -9.19
N LEU A 126 -9.41 19.79 -10.38
CA LEU A 126 -9.47 18.37 -10.72
C LEU A 126 -8.09 17.73 -10.74
N MET A 127 -7.11 18.39 -11.37
CA MET A 127 -5.73 17.90 -11.39
C MET A 127 -5.11 17.84 -10.00
N SER A 128 -5.43 18.82 -9.13
CA SER A 128 -5.02 18.80 -7.72
C SER A 128 -5.57 17.58 -6.97
N ALA A 129 -6.86 17.27 -7.13
CA ALA A 129 -7.49 16.11 -6.51
C ALA A 129 -6.88 14.78 -7.01
N GLN A 130 -6.73 14.66 -8.34
CA GLN A 130 -6.08 13.50 -8.95
C GLN A 130 -4.67 13.27 -8.40
N ASN A 131 -3.84 14.34 -8.39
CA ASN A 131 -2.47 14.25 -7.90
C ASN A 131 -2.41 13.89 -6.41
N ALA A 132 -3.33 14.42 -5.59
CA ALA A 132 -3.41 14.05 -4.17
C ALA A 132 -3.69 12.56 -3.98
N VAL A 133 -4.59 11.97 -4.76
CA VAL A 133 -4.87 10.52 -4.71
C VAL A 133 -3.64 9.71 -5.11
N LEU A 134 -2.95 10.08 -6.20
CA LEU A 134 -1.76 9.38 -6.68
C LEU A 134 -0.58 9.51 -5.70
N GLU A 135 -0.41 10.68 -5.10
CA GLU A 135 0.61 10.89 -4.07
C GLU A 135 0.34 10.06 -2.81
N ASN A 136 -0.92 10.01 -2.37
CA ASN A 136 -1.33 9.16 -1.25
C ASN A 136 -1.14 7.68 -1.56
N ALA A 137 -1.43 7.23 -2.79
CA ALA A 137 -1.17 5.88 -3.25
C ALA A 137 0.31 5.51 -3.14
N ASN A 138 1.21 6.39 -3.57
CA ASN A 138 2.65 6.18 -3.48
C ASN A 138 3.17 6.09 -2.03
N LYS A 139 2.47 6.71 -1.07
CA LYS A 139 2.81 6.70 0.37
C LYS A 139 2.07 5.62 1.17
N ALA A 140 1.11 4.92 0.56
CA ALA A 140 0.21 3.99 1.24
C ALA A 140 0.94 2.82 1.92
N TYR A 141 2.14 2.45 1.44
CA TYR A 141 2.97 1.44 2.09
C TYR A 141 3.35 1.79 3.53
N MET A 142 3.45 3.09 3.87
CA MET A 142 3.72 3.57 5.23
C MET A 142 2.45 3.82 6.04
N THR A 143 1.42 4.38 5.40
CA THR A 143 0.23 4.89 6.10
C THR A 143 -0.84 3.82 6.27
N ALA A 144 -0.94 2.90 5.31
CA ALA A 144 -1.96 1.86 5.27
C ALA A 144 -1.39 0.44 5.04
N GLY A 145 -0.06 0.27 4.91
CA GLY A 145 0.55 -1.03 4.65
C GLY A 145 0.18 -1.63 3.29
N MET A 146 -0.21 -0.80 2.32
CA MET A 146 -0.70 -1.17 0.99
C MET A 146 0.23 -0.70 -0.11
N SER A 147 0.28 -1.43 -1.23
CA SER A 147 0.88 -0.94 -2.47
C SER A 147 0.03 0.17 -3.11
N ALA A 148 0.62 0.92 -4.05
CA ALA A 148 -0.09 1.97 -4.78
C ALA A 148 -1.30 1.41 -5.55
N ASN A 149 -1.16 0.22 -6.15
CA ASN A 149 -2.26 -0.44 -6.86
C ASN A 149 -3.41 -0.82 -5.91
N GLU A 150 -3.11 -1.43 -4.76
CA GLU A 150 -4.11 -1.78 -3.74
C GLU A 150 -4.83 -0.55 -3.18
N TYR A 151 -4.09 0.55 -2.99
CA TYR A 151 -4.68 1.82 -2.58
C TYR A 151 -5.65 2.35 -3.62
N MET A 152 -5.22 2.47 -4.89
CA MET A 152 -6.06 3.01 -5.97
C MET A 152 -7.28 2.14 -6.22
N ASP A 153 -7.15 0.82 -6.22
CA ASP A 153 -8.28 -0.12 -6.35
C ASP A 153 -9.31 0.12 -5.24
N THR A 154 -8.85 0.23 -4.00
CA THR A 154 -9.74 0.44 -2.87
C THR A 154 -10.44 1.80 -2.94
N VAL A 155 -9.71 2.88 -3.19
CA VAL A 155 -10.25 4.24 -3.27
C VAL A 155 -11.26 4.37 -4.39
N THR A 156 -10.94 3.88 -5.60
CA THR A 156 -11.87 3.98 -6.74
C THR A 156 -13.17 3.20 -6.53
N GLY A 157 -13.13 2.14 -5.71
CA GLY A 157 -14.28 1.29 -5.41
C GLY A 157 -15.45 1.99 -4.69
N PHE A 158 -15.22 3.15 -4.04
CA PHE A 158 -16.26 3.91 -3.33
C PHE A 158 -16.27 5.42 -3.61
N SER A 159 -15.28 5.93 -4.33
CA SER A 159 -15.09 7.38 -4.53
C SER A 159 -16.23 8.07 -5.25
N ALA A 160 -16.90 7.39 -6.19
CA ALA A 160 -18.04 7.98 -6.89
C ALA A 160 -19.17 8.41 -5.92
N SER A 161 -19.47 7.56 -4.93
CA SER A 161 -20.45 7.86 -3.89
C SER A 161 -19.97 8.97 -2.96
N LEU A 162 -18.67 9.00 -2.65
CA LEU A 162 -18.06 10.03 -1.81
C LEU A 162 -18.10 11.39 -2.49
N ILE A 163 -17.68 11.48 -3.76
CA ILE A 163 -17.76 12.70 -4.58
C ILE A 163 -19.20 13.20 -4.68
N SER A 164 -20.15 12.29 -4.92
CA SER A 164 -21.57 12.63 -4.98
C SER A 164 -22.09 13.21 -3.67
N SER A 165 -21.74 12.61 -2.53
CA SER A 165 -22.16 13.08 -1.19
C SER A 165 -21.53 14.42 -0.80
N LEU A 166 -20.43 14.82 -1.45
CA LEU A 166 -19.75 16.10 -1.29
C LEU A 166 -20.12 17.14 -2.36
N GLY A 167 -21.20 16.90 -3.13
CA GLY A 167 -21.67 17.85 -4.15
C GLY A 167 -20.71 18.03 -5.33
N GLY A 168 -19.85 17.05 -5.61
CA GLY A 168 -18.87 17.09 -6.69
C GLY A 168 -17.53 17.74 -6.32
N ASP A 169 -17.25 17.98 -5.02
CA ASP A 169 -15.96 18.44 -4.54
C ASP A 169 -14.94 17.30 -4.52
N THR A 170 -14.18 17.21 -5.59
CA THR A 170 -13.18 16.12 -5.80
C THR A 170 -11.98 16.25 -4.87
N ASN A 171 -11.56 17.49 -4.47
CA ASN A 171 -10.44 17.66 -3.53
C ASN A 171 -10.83 17.14 -2.15
N LYS A 172 -11.97 17.59 -1.65
CA LYS A 172 -12.48 17.09 -0.36
C LYS A 172 -12.74 15.60 -0.38
N ALA A 173 -13.21 15.06 -1.53
CA ALA A 173 -13.39 13.63 -1.70
C ALA A 173 -12.06 12.87 -1.68
N ALA A 174 -10.98 13.40 -2.24
CA ALA A 174 -9.65 12.79 -2.18
C ALA A 174 -9.14 12.69 -0.73
N ASP A 175 -9.30 13.76 0.06
CA ASP A 175 -8.92 13.78 1.47
C ASP A 175 -9.73 12.76 2.29
N TYR A 176 -11.05 12.73 2.09
CA TYR A 176 -11.93 11.82 2.82
C TYR A 176 -11.72 10.36 2.40
N ALA A 177 -11.44 10.12 1.11
CA ALA A 177 -11.11 8.79 0.62
C ALA A 177 -9.82 8.26 1.24
N ASN A 178 -8.79 9.11 1.34
CA ASN A 178 -7.55 8.76 2.02
C ASN A 178 -7.77 8.45 3.50
N SER A 179 -8.49 9.31 4.21
CA SER A 179 -8.82 9.08 5.63
C SER A 179 -9.59 7.78 5.83
N ALA A 180 -10.63 7.54 5.01
CA ALA A 180 -11.42 6.32 5.10
C ALA A 180 -10.58 5.06 4.84
N LEU A 181 -9.64 5.12 3.89
CA LEU A 181 -8.76 3.98 3.60
C LEU A 181 -7.76 3.71 4.74
N VAL A 182 -7.18 4.76 5.31
CA VAL A 182 -6.33 4.63 6.50
C VAL A 182 -7.12 4.04 7.66
N ASP A 183 -8.35 4.53 7.90
CA ASP A 183 -9.24 3.98 8.92
C ASP A 183 -9.60 2.50 8.69
N MET A 184 -9.82 2.09 7.44
CA MET A 184 -10.03 0.68 7.09
C MET A 184 -8.81 -0.17 7.47
N SER A 185 -7.61 0.30 7.14
CA SER A 185 -6.37 -0.41 7.44
C SER A 185 -6.10 -0.46 8.94
N ASP A 186 -6.29 0.65 9.64
CA ASP A 186 -6.14 0.73 11.09
C ASP A 186 -7.12 -0.19 11.83
N ASN A 187 -8.37 -0.26 11.34
CA ASN A 187 -9.37 -1.18 11.85
C ASN A 187 -8.97 -2.64 11.62
N ALA A 188 -8.57 -2.98 10.38
CA ALA A 188 -8.10 -4.32 10.06
C ALA A 188 -6.96 -4.75 10.98
N ASN A 189 -6.01 -3.87 11.20
CA ASN A 189 -4.84 -4.13 12.03
C ASN A 189 -5.20 -4.26 13.51
N LYS A 190 -5.90 -3.27 14.06
CA LYS A 190 -6.20 -3.21 15.50
C LYS A 190 -7.25 -4.20 15.95
N MET A 191 -8.31 -4.38 15.14
CA MET A 191 -9.46 -5.23 15.48
C MET A 191 -9.32 -6.65 14.92
N GLY A 192 -8.30 -6.92 14.10
CA GLY A 192 -8.06 -8.23 13.48
C GLY A 192 -9.19 -8.64 12.53
N THR A 193 -9.82 -7.69 11.87
CA THR A 193 -10.81 -7.95 10.82
C THR A 193 -10.10 -8.05 9.48
N ASP A 194 -10.53 -8.98 8.64
CA ASP A 194 -10.03 -9.09 7.27
C ASP A 194 -10.32 -7.81 6.48
N MET A 195 -9.31 -7.30 5.79
CA MET A 195 -9.40 -6.03 5.05
C MET A 195 -10.49 -6.05 3.97
N GLU A 196 -10.68 -7.19 3.29
CA GLU A 196 -11.71 -7.34 2.28
C GLU A 196 -13.12 -7.22 2.88
N SER A 197 -13.32 -7.76 4.07
CA SER A 197 -14.59 -7.63 4.82
C SER A 197 -14.89 -6.17 5.19
N ILE A 198 -13.85 -5.39 5.52
CA ILE A 198 -14.00 -3.95 5.81
C ILE A 198 -14.29 -3.17 4.53
N LYS A 199 -13.56 -3.43 3.43
CA LYS A 199 -13.83 -2.83 2.11
C LYS A 199 -15.29 -3.05 1.69
N ASN A 200 -15.78 -4.28 1.84
CA ASN A 200 -17.17 -4.63 1.51
C ASN A 200 -18.17 -3.87 2.40
N ALA A 201 -17.86 -3.65 3.68
CA ALA A 201 -18.71 -2.85 4.56
C ALA A 201 -18.80 -1.38 4.07
N TYR A 202 -17.66 -0.75 3.76
CA TYR A 202 -17.66 0.63 3.24
C TYR A 202 -18.36 0.75 1.87
N GLN A 203 -18.18 -0.22 0.99
CA GLN A 203 -18.93 -0.27 -0.29
C GLN A 203 -20.43 -0.46 -0.06
N GLY A 204 -20.80 -1.21 0.98
CA GLY A 204 -22.19 -1.34 1.46
C GLY A 204 -22.73 0.01 1.94
N PHE A 205 -21.99 0.71 2.80
CA PHE A 205 -22.38 2.03 3.33
C PHE A 205 -22.57 3.06 2.23
N ALA A 206 -21.71 3.04 1.21
CA ALA A 206 -21.84 3.89 0.02
C ALA A 206 -23.15 3.64 -0.75
N LYS A 207 -23.78 2.48 -0.58
CA LYS A 207 -25.08 2.08 -1.15
C LYS A 207 -26.22 2.10 -0.13
N GLN A 208 -26.00 2.72 1.05
CA GLN A 208 -26.94 2.76 2.18
C GLN A 208 -27.33 1.36 2.70
N ASN A 209 -26.40 0.40 2.57
CA ASN A 209 -26.55 -0.93 3.15
C ASN A 209 -25.60 -1.06 4.37
N TYR A 210 -26.16 -1.19 5.55
CA TYR A 210 -25.44 -1.17 6.81
C TYR A 210 -25.28 -2.57 7.45
N THR A 211 -25.66 -3.63 6.73
CA THR A 211 -25.65 -5.01 7.27
C THR A 211 -24.28 -5.52 7.67
N MET A 212 -23.21 -4.90 7.18
CA MET A 212 -21.83 -5.27 7.48
C MET A 212 -21.14 -4.30 8.46
N LEU A 213 -21.90 -3.46 9.18
CA LEU A 213 -21.33 -2.52 10.15
C LEU A 213 -20.61 -3.24 11.29
N ASP A 214 -21.11 -4.40 11.69
CA ASP A 214 -20.52 -5.26 12.72
C ASP A 214 -19.13 -5.82 12.34
N ASN A 215 -18.79 -5.89 11.06
CA ASN A 215 -17.46 -6.27 10.59
C ASN A 215 -16.37 -5.33 11.13
N LEU A 216 -16.71 -4.06 11.38
CA LEU A 216 -15.77 -3.08 11.94
C LEU A 216 -15.46 -3.34 13.42
N LYS A 217 -16.24 -4.18 14.12
CA LYS A 217 -16.07 -4.52 15.54
C LYS A 217 -16.02 -3.30 16.47
N LEU A 218 -16.70 -2.22 16.11
CA LEU A 218 -16.74 -0.97 16.90
C LEU A 218 -17.86 -0.96 17.96
N GLY A 219 -18.51 -2.11 18.21
CA GLY A 219 -19.60 -2.24 19.16
C GLY A 219 -20.99 -1.87 18.62
N TYR A 220 -21.13 -1.84 17.29
CA TYR A 220 -22.38 -1.58 16.58
C TYR A 220 -22.77 -2.80 15.76
N GLY A 221 -24.08 -3.12 15.75
CA GLY A 221 -24.63 -4.22 14.94
C GLY A 221 -24.87 -3.82 13.49
N GLY A 222 -25.14 -4.82 12.64
CA GLY A 222 -25.35 -4.64 11.20
C GLY A 222 -26.78 -4.16 10.85
N THR A 223 -27.27 -3.07 11.42
CA THR A 223 -28.59 -2.50 11.11
C THR A 223 -28.53 -1.00 10.86
N GLN A 224 -29.58 -0.45 10.24
CA GLN A 224 -29.69 0.99 10.03
C GLN A 224 -29.81 1.76 11.37
N GLU A 225 -30.47 1.19 12.36
CA GLU A 225 -30.62 1.76 13.70
C GLU A 225 -29.25 1.86 14.38
N GLU A 226 -28.43 0.84 14.24
CA GLU A 226 -27.08 0.83 14.79
C GLU A 226 -26.16 1.83 14.07
N MET A 227 -26.30 2.02 12.75
CA MET A 227 -25.60 3.09 12.04
C MET A 227 -26.05 4.47 12.57
N LYS A 228 -27.34 4.71 12.77
CA LYS A 228 -27.84 5.96 13.39
C LYS A 228 -27.27 6.16 14.80
N ARG A 229 -27.13 5.08 15.59
CA ARG A 229 -26.51 5.13 16.92
C ARG A 229 -25.04 5.54 16.81
N LEU A 230 -24.28 4.97 15.89
CA LEU A 230 -22.88 5.34 15.61
C LEU A 230 -22.75 6.83 15.26
N LEU A 231 -23.60 7.33 14.34
CA LEU A 231 -23.61 8.76 13.96
C LEU A 231 -23.93 9.66 15.15
N SER A 232 -24.92 9.28 15.99
CA SER A 232 -25.26 10.02 17.20
C SER A 232 -24.12 10.03 18.23
N ASP A 233 -23.40 8.92 18.38
CA ASP A 233 -22.26 8.84 19.29
C ASP A 233 -21.09 9.68 18.77
N ALA A 234 -20.82 9.66 17.46
CA ALA A 234 -19.84 10.52 16.81
C ALA A 234 -20.21 12.01 16.94
N GLU A 235 -21.51 12.37 16.83
CA GLU A 235 -21.99 13.75 17.06
C GLU A 235 -21.68 14.23 18.49
N LYS A 236 -21.85 13.37 19.49
CA LYS A 236 -21.51 13.70 20.90
C LYS A 236 -20.00 13.94 21.08
N LEU A 237 -19.16 13.23 20.32
CA LEU A 237 -17.70 13.36 20.39
C LEU A 237 -17.19 14.62 19.71
N THR A 238 -17.74 14.94 18.53
CA THR A 238 -17.23 16.00 17.67
C THR A 238 -18.01 17.31 17.73
N GLY A 239 -19.27 17.27 18.18
CA GLY A 239 -20.23 18.37 18.08
C GLY A 239 -20.75 18.61 16.64
N GLN A 240 -20.34 17.79 15.66
CA GLN A 240 -20.77 17.90 14.27
C GLN A 240 -21.94 16.94 14.03
N ARG A 241 -22.97 17.40 13.30
CA ARG A 241 -24.05 16.55 12.82
C ARG A 241 -23.64 15.72 11.64
N TYR A 242 -24.12 14.48 11.59
CA TYR A 242 -23.87 13.53 10.53
C TYR A 242 -25.19 13.02 9.93
N ASP A 243 -25.29 13.06 8.60
CA ASP A 243 -26.45 12.55 7.85
C ASP A 243 -26.21 11.11 7.39
N ILE A 244 -27.10 10.20 7.79
CA ILE A 244 -27.02 8.78 7.37
C ILE A 244 -27.13 8.58 5.84
N SER A 245 -27.71 9.53 5.13
CA SER A 245 -27.78 9.49 3.66
C SER A 245 -26.49 9.95 2.97
N SER A 246 -25.60 10.63 3.70
CA SER A 246 -24.31 11.12 3.23
C SER A 246 -23.20 10.12 3.53
N PHE A 247 -22.65 9.50 2.50
CA PHE A 247 -21.52 8.59 2.68
C PHE A 247 -20.28 9.29 3.25
N ALA A 248 -20.06 10.56 2.90
CA ALA A 248 -19.00 11.37 3.48
C ALA A 248 -19.17 11.54 5.00
N ASP A 249 -20.39 11.78 5.46
CA ASP A 249 -20.67 11.92 6.90
C ASP A 249 -20.47 10.59 7.63
N ILE A 250 -20.88 9.48 7.02
CA ILE A 250 -20.67 8.14 7.58
C ILE A 250 -19.17 7.86 7.76
N THR A 251 -18.34 8.15 6.75
CA THR A 251 -16.88 7.94 6.86
C THR A 251 -16.25 8.78 7.96
N GLN A 252 -16.66 10.04 8.09
CA GLN A 252 -16.18 10.93 9.14
C GLN A 252 -16.64 10.53 10.55
N ALA A 253 -17.87 10.03 10.66
CA ALA A 253 -18.36 9.51 11.94
C ALA A 253 -17.60 8.25 12.38
N ILE A 254 -17.33 7.33 11.44
CA ILE A 254 -16.50 6.15 11.71
C ILE A 254 -15.09 6.57 12.14
N HIS A 255 -14.47 7.55 11.45
CA HIS A 255 -13.18 8.11 11.84
C HIS A 255 -13.18 8.65 13.27
N ALA A 256 -14.22 9.40 13.65
CA ALA A 256 -14.35 9.95 15.02
C ALA A 256 -14.45 8.83 16.07
N ILE A 257 -15.24 7.78 15.81
CA ILE A 257 -15.36 6.63 16.71
C ILE A 257 -14.04 5.86 16.81
N GLN A 258 -13.36 5.61 15.69
CA GLN A 258 -12.07 4.91 15.70
C GLN A 258 -10.99 5.71 16.42
N THR A 259 -10.98 7.04 16.26
CA THR A 259 -10.08 7.94 16.99
C THR A 259 -10.33 7.87 18.50
N GLN A 260 -11.59 7.88 18.94
CA GLN A 260 -11.95 7.73 20.36
C GLN A 260 -11.54 6.37 20.94
N MET A 261 -11.47 5.33 20.09
CA MET A 261 -11.08 3.97 20.48
C MET A 261 -9.56 3.70 20.37
N ASP A 262 -8.74 4.71 20.10
CA ASP A 262 -7.29 4.59 19.84
C ASP A 262 -6.95 3.58 18.73
N ILE A 263 -7.78 3.54 17.69
CA ILE A 263 -7.58 2.69 16.49
C ILE A 263 -6.80 3.48 15.45
N THR A 264 -7.14 4.74 15.22
CA THR A 264 -6.53 5.61 14.21
C THR A 264 -5.01 5.73 14.39
N GLY A 265 -4.26 5.56 13.29
CA GLY A 265 -2.79 5.65 13.26
C GLY A 265 -2.08 4.34 13.67
N THR A 266 -2.82 3.28 13.98
CA THR A 266 -2.21 2.02 14.43
C THR A 266 -1.34 1.38 13.35
N THR A 267 -1.78 1.36 12.10
CA THR A 267 -1.03 0.74 10.98
C THR A 267 0.28 1.46 10.73
N ALA A 268 0.28 2.78 10.65
CA ALA A 268 1.49 3.58 10.45
C ALA A 268 2.48 3.41 11.62
N LYS A 269 1.98 3.33 12.86
CA LYS A 269 2.79 3.07 14.03
C LYS A 269 3.41 1.67 13.97
N GLU A 270 2.64 0.65 13.64
CA GLU A 270 3.11 -0.74 13.57
C GLU A 270 4.05 -0.97 12.40
N ALA A 271 3.84 -0.29 11.26
CA ALA A 271 4.78 -0.31 10.14
C ALA A 271 6.21 0.09 10.54
N SER A 272 6.36 0.93 11.55
CA SER A 272 7.66 1.37 12.07
C SER A 272 8.16 0.59 13.29
N THR A 273 7.28 -0.04 14.08
CA THR A 273 7.64 -0.55 15.42
C THR A 273 7.47 -2.06 15.61
N THR A 274 6.77 -2.75 14.72
CA THR A 274 6.51 -4.19 14.84
C THR A 274 7.09 -4.99 13.67
N ILE A 275 7.37 -6.28 13.92
CA ILE A 275 7.85 -7.19 12.86
C ILE A 275 6.76 -7.35 11.79
N SER A 276 5.52 -7.58 12.20
CA SER A 276 4.40 -7.81 11.27
C SER A 276 4.09 -6.59 10.43
N GLY A 277 3.96 -5.41 11.05
CA GLY A 277 3.68 -4.15 10.34
C GLY A 277 4.80 -3.77 9.39
N SER A 278 6.06 -3.82 9.83
CA SER A 278 7.21 -3.50 8.97
C SER A 278 7.41 -4.52 7.83
N TRP A 279 7.05 -5.78 8.03
CA TRP A 279 7.01 -6.78 6.94
C TRP A 279 5.90 -6.47 5.92
N GLY A 280 4.71 -6.06 6.38
CA GLY A 280 3.62 -5.60 5.53
C GLY A 280 4.04 -4.42 4.64
N SER A 281 4.61 -3.40 5.26
CA SER A 281 5.13 -2.21 4.59
C SER A 281 6.23 -2.53 3.58
N LEU A 282 7.16 -3.43 3.93
CA LEU A 282 8.21 -3.91 3.03
C LEU A 282 7.64 -4.61 1.78
N LYS A 283 6.64 -5.47 1.96
CA LYS A 283 5.97 -6.13 0.83
C LYS A 283 5.27 -5.13 -0.09
N ALA A 284 4.57 -4.17 0.48
CA ALA A 284 3.89 -3.12 -0.27
C ALA A 284 4.87 -2.24 -1.06
N ALA A 285 5.98 -1.83 -0.44
CA ALA A 285 7.05 -1.09 -1.11
C ALA A 285 7.69 -1.90 -2.25
N PHE A 286 7.86 -3.22 -2.07
CA PHE A 286 8.37 -4.08 -3.14
C PHE A 286 7.40 -4.15 -4.34
N GLN A 287 6.10 -4.18 -4.11
CA GLN A 287 5.11 -4.14 -5.19
C GLN A 287 5.18 -2.81 -5.97
N ASN A 288 5.41 -1.69 -5.28
CA ASN A 288 5.61 -0.40 -5.94
C ASN A 288 6.89 -0.39 -6.81
N VAL A 289 7.96 -1.07 -6.38
CA VAL A 289 9.17 -1.24 -7.22
C VAL A 289 8.87 -2.02 -8.49
N LEU A 290 7.99 -3.04 -8.45
CA LEU A 290 7.59 -3.77 -9.67
C LEU A 290 6.92 -2.87 -10.70
N VAL A 291 6.09 -1.92 -10.26
CA VAL A 291 5.50 -0.88 -11.13
C VAL A 291 6.61 0.05 -11.66
N GLY A 292 7.46 0.55 -10.77
CA GLY A 292 8.55 1.46 -11.10
C GLY A 292 9.56 0.90 -12.11
N LEU A 293 9.82 -0.39 -12.11
CA LEU A 293 10.72 -1.06 -13.05
C LEU A 293 10.32 -0.90 -14.52
N THR A 294 9.02 -0.75 -14.81
CA THR A 294 8.52 -0.53 -16.17
C THR A 294 8.54 0.92 -16.61
N THR A 295 8.46 1.86 -15.66
CA THR A 295 8.43 3.31 -15.95
C THR A 295 9.81 3.91 -16.16
N CYS A 296 10.87 3.33 -15.56
CA CYS A 296 12.26 3.79 -15.66
C CYS A 296 12.41 5.31 -15.47
N GLY A 297 12.48 5.78 -14.24
CA GLY A 297 12.66 7.20 -13.94
C GLY A 297 12.38 7.49 -12.46
N ASP A 298 11.95 8.70 -12.16
CA ASP A 298 11.75 9.17 -10.79
C ASP A 298 10.84 8.26 -9.94
N MET A 299 9.85 7.63 -10.56
CA MET A 299 8.97 6.68 -9.88
C MET A 299 9.72 5.41 -9.43
N PHE A 300 10.65 4.92 -10.25
CA PHE A 300 11.50 3.80 -9.88
C PHE A 300 12.41 4.16 -8.72
N ASP A 301 13.09 5.31 -8.81
CA ASP A 301 14.02 5.77 -7.78
C ASP A 301 13.30 5.97 -6.43
N GLN A 302 12.13 6.62 -6.43
CA GLN A 302 11.32 6.79 -5.23
C GLN A 302 10.84 5.46 -4.63
N SER A 303 10.40 4.52 -5.46
CA SER A 303 9.95 3.21 -5.00
C SER A 303 11.11 2.35 -4.48
N LEU A 304 12.29 2.48 -5.05
CA LEU A 304 13.51 1.81 -4.59
C LEU A 304 13.96 2.36 -3.23
N ASP A 305 13.96 3.69 -3.06
CA ASP A 305 14.26 4.33 -1.78
C ASP A 305 13.27 3.91 -0.69
N ALA A 306 11.98 3.83 -1.03
CA ALA A 306 10.96 3.32 -0.13
C ALA A 306 11.22 1.86 0.28
N LEU A 307 11.60 1.01 -0.66
CA LEU A 307 11.96 -0.39 -0.39
C LEU A 307 13.17 -0.50 0.54
N ILE A 308 14.22 0.28 0.30
CA ILE A 308 15.43 0.29 1.13
C ILE A 308 15.06 0.72 2.57
N ASN A 309 14.32 1.80 2.73
CA ASN A 309 13.91 2.31 4.03
C ASN A 309 13.05 1.30 4.81
N THR A 310 12.10 0.65 4.13
CA THR A 310 11.26 -0.38 4.77
C THR A 310 12.05 -1.64 5.10
N ALA A 311 13.05 -2.02 4.30
CA ALA A 311 13.93 -3.14 4.59
C ALA A 311 14.81 -2.87 5.83
N VAL A 312 15.33 -1.66 5.98
CA VAL A 312 16.08 -1.23 7.17
C VAL A 312 15.17 -1.29 8.41
N THR A 313 13.97 -0.74 8.34
CA THR A 313 13.00 -0.75 9.45
C THR A 313 12.64 -2.18 9.86
N PHE A 314 12.34 -3.05 8.89
CA PHE A 314 12.07 -4.47 9.17
C PHE A 314 13.27 -5.16 9.83
N GLY A 315 14.49 -4.91 9.34
CA GLY A 315 15.73 -5.42 9.94
C GLY A 315 15.89 -4.98 11.39
N GLN A 316 15.64 -3.71 11.70
CA GLN A 316 15.70 -3.18 13.05
C GLN A 316 14.68 -3.85 14.00
N ASN A 317 13.48 -4.13 13.51
CA ASN A 317 12.42 -4.75 14.30
C ASN A 317 12.65 -6.25 14.53
N ILE A 318 13.21 -6.99 13.56
CA ILE A 318 13.39 -8.44 13.66
C ILE A 318 14.66 -8.85 14.45
N ILE A 319 15.73 -8.06 14.39
CA ILE A 319 17.01 -8.40 15.04
C ILE A 319 16.87 -8.63 16.55
N PRO A 320 16.15 -7.81 17.34
CA PRO A 320 15.95 -8.05 18.76
C PRO A 320 15.24 -9.37 19.07
N ALA A 321 14.24 -9.73 18.24
CA ALA A 321 13.49 -10.98 18.39
C ALA A 321 14.39 -12.20 18.12
N ILE A 322 15.24 -12.15 17.09
CA ILE A 322 16.20 -13.21 16.78
C ILE A 322 17.20 -13.34 17.93
N LYS A 323 17.75 -12.23 18.44
CA LYS A 323 18.66 -12.24 19.58
C LYS A 323 18.00 -12.85 20.83
N GLY A 324 16.76 -12.46 21.11
CA GLY A 324 15.99 -13.00 22.24
C GLY A 324 15.76 -14.51 22.12
N ALA A 325 15.37 -14.97 20.92
CA ALA A 325 15.19 -16.39 20.65
C ALA A 325 16.47 -17.22 20.83
N LEU A 326 17.60 -16.71 20.32
CA LEU A 326 18.91 -17.38 20.48
C LEU A 326 19.33 -17.45 21.94
N SER A 327 19.14 -16.39 22.74
CA SER A 327 19.40 -16.38 24.17
C SER A 327 18.50 -17.38 24.91
N GLY A 328 17.18 -17.42 24.56
CA GLY A 328 16.23 -18.36 25.13
C GLY A 328 16.60 -19.83 24.86
N VAL A 329 17.07 -20.14 23.65
CA VAL A 329 17.62 -21.49 23.34
C VAL A 329 18.86 -21.83 24.18
N GLY A 330 19.76 -20.85 24.40
CA GLY A 330 20.90 -21.02 25.26
C GLY A 330 20.50 -21.42 26.70
N TYR A 331 19.54 -20.70 27.29
CA TYR A 331 19.00 -21.02 28.63
C TYR A 331 18.33 -22.39 28.70
N LEU A 332 17.60 -22.80 27.64
CA LEU A 332 16.98 -24.12 27.57
C LEU A 332 18.05 -25.23 27.55
N ILE A 333 19.11 -25.07 26.79
CA ILE A 333 20.23 -26.03 26.72
C ILE A 333 20.91 -26.13 28.07
N GLU A 334 21.23 -25.00 28.72
CA GLU A 334 21.83 -24.98 30.06
C GLU A 334 20.90 -25.60 31.11
N GLY A 335 19.60 -25.33 31.05
CA GLY A 335 18.62 -25.91 31.98
C GLY A 335 18.37 -27.42 31.80
N LEU A 336 18.59 -27.95 30.56
CA LEU A 336 18.45 -29.38 30.28
C LEU A 336 19.75 -30.16 30.49
N ALA A 337 20.92 -29.52 30.57
CA ALA A 337 22.19 -30.17 30.77
C ALA A 337 22.22 -31.10 32.01
N PRO A 338 21.62 -30.74 33.20
CA PRO A 338 21.57 -31.63 34.34
C PRO A 338 20.64 -32.83 34.19
N VAL A 339 19.77 -32.82 33.19
CA VAL A 339 18.76 -33.89 32.97
C VAL A 339 19.24 -34.91 31.95
N ILE A 340 20.23 -34.57 31.14
CA ILE A 340 20.75 -35.39 30.03
C ILE A 340 22.13 -36.04 30.46
N GLY A 341 22.76 -35.57 31.51
CA GLY A 341 23.97 -36.16 32.11
C GLY A 341 23.60 -37.12 33.21
#